data_74c95544d283103c385545865ce581aa
#
_entry.id   74c95544d283103c385545865ce581aa
#
_cell.length_a   1.000
_cell.length_b   1.000
_cell.length_c   1.000
_cell.angle_alpha   90.00
_cell.angle_beta   90.00
_cell.angle_gamma   90.00
#
_symmetry.space_group_name_H-M   'P 1'
#
loop_
_entity.id
_entity.type
_entity.pdbx_description
1 polymer ?
#
loop_
_entity_poly.entity_id
_entity_poly.type
_entity_poly.pdbx_seq_one_letter_code
_entity_poly.pdbx_strand_id
1 'polypeptide(L)'
;MSLSRLRERVPSAQRIGSCTLREHDLRFHKASRDSSGKCDAFHTENPDDYIVGVLFEISACEKKYLDKAEGLGHAYEEKIVVVEDVSGSEVIAITYYALIIDESLKPYSWYKNHVLVGAKESSLPEPYIQKIDAVECVDDLDQEREAMQRAIHN
;
A
#
# COMPACT_ATOMS: atom_id res chain seq x y z
N MET A 1 3.30 2.77 0.94
CA MET A 1 4.32 2.20 1.88
C MET A 1 5.39 3.24 2.09
N SER A 2 5.91 3.42 3.33
CA SER A 2 7.05 4.29 3.55
C SER A 2 8.32 3.71 2.94
N LEU A 3 9.26 4.57 2.54
CA LEU A 3 10.51 4.13 1.92
C LEU A 3 11.37 3.33 2.91
N SER A 4 11.37 3.71 4.20
CA SER A 4 12.11 2.99 5.24
C SER A 4 11.65 1.54 5.35
N ARG A 5 10.34 1.30 5.44
CA ARG A 5 9.79 -0.07 5.48
C ARG A 5 10.05 -0.87 4.20
N LEU A 6 10.03 -0.22 3.04
CA LEU A 6 10.36 -0.91 1.80
C LEU A 6 11.82 -1.35 1.78
N ARG A 7 12.73 -0.47 2.23
CA ARG A 7 14.18 -0.76 2.27
C ARG A 7 14.58 -1.85 3.26
N GLU A 8 13.80 -2.11 4.29
CA GLU A 8 14.00 -3.28 5.16
C GLU A 8 13.90 -4.61 4.39
N ARG A 9 13.08 -4.63 3.34
CA ARG A 9 12.83 -5.80 2.49
C ARG A 9 13.65 -5.77 1.21
N VAL A 10 13.80 -4.59 0.64
CA VAL A 10 14.43 -4.33 -0.66
C VAL A 10 15.38 -3.12 -0.51
N PRO A 11 16.63 -3.34 -0.07
CA PRO A 11 17.59 -2.25 0.19
C PRO A 11 17.86 -1.34 -1.01
N SER A 12 17.75 -1.86 -2.24
CA SER A 12 17.92 -1.08 -3.47
C SER A 12 16.81 -0.09 -3.77
N ALA A 13 15.69 -0.12 -3.02
CA ALA A 13 14.51 0.67 -3.35
C ALA A 13 14.83 2.17 -3.39
N GLN A 14 14.43 2.79 -4.50
CA GLN A 14 14.53 4.23 -4.74
C GLN A 14 13.14 4.76 -5.08
N ARG A 15 12.79 5.91 -4.48
CA ARG A 15 11.55 6.62 -4.82
C ARG A 15 11.74 7.35 -6.14
N ILE A 16 10.86 7.08 -7.11
CA ILE A 16 10.83 7.78 -8.39
C ILE A 16 9.92 9.01 -8.28
N GLY A 17 8.71 8.85 -7.73
CA GLY A 17 7.75 9.94 -7.56
C GLY A 17 6.35 9.45 -7.28
N SER A 18 5.42 10.39 -7.14
CA SER A 18 4.00 10.06 -7.06
C SER A 18 3.46 9.68 -8.44
N CYS A 19 2.46 8.82 -8.45
CA CYS A 19 1.78 8.39 -9.67
C CYS A 19 0.31 8.13 -9.40
N THR A 20 -0.49 8.13 -10.47
CA THR A 20 -1.92 7.84 -10.44
C THR A 20 -2.20 6.53 -11.17
N LEU A 21 -2.91 5.63 -10.52
CA LEU A 21 -3.44 4.39 -11.10
C LEU A 21 -4.95 4.56 -11.28
N ARG A 22 -5.41 4.61 -12.54
CA ARG A 22 -6.82 4.77 -12.90
C ARG A 22 -7.61 3.50 -12.72
N GLU A 23 -8.95 3.62 -12.63
CA GLU A 23 -9.91 2.51 -12.50
C GLU A 23 -9.66 1.63 -11.28
N HIS A 24 -9.05 2.21 -10.24
CA HIS A 24 -8.75 1.50 -8.99
C HIS A 24 -9.12 2.35 -7.78
N ASP A 25 -9.45 1.66 -6.69
CA ASP A 25 -9.71 2.28 -5.40
C ASP A 25 -8.85 1.64 -4.30
N LEU A 26 -8.29 2.47 -3.43
CA LEU A 26 -7.54 1.98 -2.27
C LEU A 26 -8.53 1.48 -1.21
N ARG A 27 -8.56 0.18 -1.02
CA ARG A 27 -9.41 -0.46 -0.01
C ARG A 27 -8.57 -1.13 1.07
N PHE A 28 -9.15 -1.27 2.26
CA PHE A 28 -8.53 -1.91 3.41
C PHE A 28 -9.27 -3.20 3.75
N HIS A 29 -9.55 -4.02 2.75
CA HIS A 29 -10.38 -5.20 2.85
C HIS A 29 -9.63 -6.53 2.57
N LYS A 30 -8.33 -6.48 2.28
CA LYS A 30 -7.54 -7.70 2.14
C LYS A 30 -7.49 -8.40 3.49
N ALA A 31 -8.02 -9.63 3.56
CA ALA A 31 -8.03 -10.44 4.79
C ALA A 31 -6.59 -10.83 5.20
N SER A 32 -6.26 -10.55 6.44
CA SER A 32 -4.93 -10.86 7.01
C SER A 32 -5.04 -11.88 8.13
N ARG A 33 -3.93 -12.59 8.39
CA ARG A 33 -3.84 -13.62 9.46
C ARG A 33 -4.05 -13.05 10.86
N ASP A 34 -3.85 -11.74 11.04
CA ASP A 34 -4.08 -11.04 12.30
C ASP A 34 -5.54 -10.58 12.47
N SER A 35 -6.45 -11.08 11.62
CA SER A 35 -7.87 -10.75 11.62
C SER A 35 -8.19 -9.28 11.32
N SER A 36 -7.28 -8.56 10.67
CA SER A 36 -7.51 -7.17 10.23
C SER A 36 -7.49 -7.03 8.72
N GLY A 37 -8.03 -5.92 8.24
CA GLY A 37 -7.97 -5.54 6.83
C GLY A 37 -6.63 -4.89 6.48
N LYS A 38 -6.07 -5.23 5.32
CA LYS A 38 -4.88 -4.60 4.75
C LYS A 38 -5.20 -3.93 3.43
N CYS A 39 -4.29 -3.08 2.96
CA CYS A 39 -4.44 -2.39 1.68
C CYS A 39 -4.59 -3.34 0.51
N ASP A 40 -5.44 -2.95 -0.42
CA ASP A 40 -5.61 -3.55 -1.72
C ASP A 40 -5.75 -2.45 -2.78
N ALA A 41 -5.09 -2.64 -3.91
CA ALA A 41 -5.30 -1.85 -5.12
C ALA A 41 -6.45 -2.48 -5.92
N PHE A 42 -7.67 -2.24 -5.45
CA PHE A 42 -8.88 -2.87 -5.99
C PHE A 42 -9.27 -2.27 -7.33
N HIS A 43 -9.36 -3.12 -8.37
CA HIS A 43 -9.81 -2.70 -9.70
C HIS A 43 -11.32 -2.56 -9.72
N THR A 44 -11.80 -1.35 -9.97
CA THR A 44 -13.24 -1.00 -9.92
C THR A 44 -13.92 -1.00 -11.29
N GLU A 45 -13.13 -0.97 -12.37
CA GLU A 45 -13.62 -0.76 -13.74
C GLU A 45 -14.35 0.60 -13.93
N ASN A 46 -14.28 1.49 -12.93
CA ASN A 46 -14.86 2.81 -12.99
C ASN A 46 -13.78 3.83 -13.35
N PRO A 47 -13.90 4.55 -14.49
CA PRO A 47 -12.88 5.52 -14.94
C PRO A 47 -12.73 6.72 -14.00
N ASP A 48 -13.70 6.99 -13.14
CA ASP A 48 -13.64 8.08 -12.17
C ASP A 48 -12.84 7.71 -10.91
N ASP A 49 -12.62 6.41 -10.68
CA ASP A 49 -11.84 5.94 -9.55
C ASP A 49 -10.33 5.98 -9.84
N TYR A 50 -9.57 6.35 -8.83
CA TYR A 50 -8.11 6.34 -8.94
C TYR A 50 -7.43 6.18 -7.58
N ILE A 51 -6.24 5.60 -7.63
CA ILE A 51 -5.30 5.56 -6.51
C ILE A 51 -4.17 6.55 -6.80
N VAL A 52 -3.84 7.41 -5.85
CA VAL A 52 -2.57 8.14 -5.84
C VAL A 52 -1.58 7.34 -5.00
N GLY A 53 -0.52 6.93 -5.62
CA GLY A 53 0.51 6.10 -5.00
C GLY A 53 1.92 6.63 -5.23
N VAL A 54 2.88 5.81 -4.90
CA VAL A 54 4.30 6.11 -5.08
C VAL A 54 4.94 5.04 -5.94
N LEU A 55 5.64 5.47 -6.96
CA LEU A 55 6.42 4.62 -7.84
C LEU A 55 7.83 4.45 -7.24
N PHE A 56 8.25 3.21 -7.09
CA PHE A 56 9.59 2.84 -6.65
C PHE A 56 10.31 2.04 -7.73
N GLU A 57 11.59 2.30 -7.88
CA GLU A 57 12.49 1.44 -8.62
C GLU A 57 13.19 0.50 -7.63
N ILE A 58 13.28 -0.78 -8.00
CA ILE A 58 13.97 -1.82 -7.22
C ILE A 58 14.86 -2.66 -8.15
N SER A 59 15.90 -3.24 -7.59
CA SER A 59 16.73 -4.21 -8.33
C SER A 59 15.93 -5.48 -8.62
N ALA A 60 16.00 -5.96 -9.87
CA ALA A 60 15.30 -7.17 -10.30
C ALA A 60 15.68 -8.41 -9.46
N CYS A 61 16.93 -8.49 -8.98
CA CYS A 61 17.38 -9.60 -8.14
C CYS A 61 16.77 -9.57 -6.73
N GLU A 62 16.28 -8.41 -6.27
CA GLU A 62 15.62 -8.25 -4.97
C GLU A 62 14.09 -8.38 -5.02
N LYS A 63 13.49 -8.36 -6.22
CA LYS A 63 12.03 -8.51 -6.39
C LYS A 63 11.47 -9.70 -5.61
N LYS A 64 12.19 -10.83 -5.61
CA LYS A 64 11.82 -12.05 -4.87
C LYS A 64 11.62 -11.85 -3.37
N TYR A 65 12.33 -10.89 -2.76
CA TYR A 65 12.18 -10.60 -1.33
C TYR A 65 10.90 -9.81 -1.07
N LEU A 66 10.55 -8.91 -2.01
CA LEU A 66 9.28 -8.21 -1.96
C LEU A 66 8.12 -9.19 -2.16
N ASP A 67 8.19 -10.07 -3.16
CA ASP A 67 7.18 -11.10 -3.43
C ASP A 67 6.94 -11.99 -2.20
N LYS A 68 8.01 -12.39 -1.54
CA LYS A 68 7.91 -13.18 -0.30
C LYS A 68 7.25 -12.37 0.82
N ALA A 69 7.60 -11.09 0.96
CA ALA A 69 7.04 -10.23 1.99
C ALA A 69 5.55 -9.94 1.77
N GLU A 70 5.12 -9.81 0.52
CA GLU A 70 3.71 -9.63 0.15
C GLU A 70 2.94 -10.98 0.15
N GLY A 71 3.65 -12.11 0.18
CA GLY A 71 3.03 -13.44 0.14
C GLY A 71 2.42 -13.75 -1.23
N LEU A 72 3.20 -13.48 -2.30
CA LEU A 72 2.80 -13.73 -3.68
C LEU A 72 2.26 -15.15 -3.87
N GLY A 73 1.11 -15.28 -4.54
CA GLY A 73 0.39 -16.53 -4.76
C GLY A 73 -0.45 -17.04 -3.59
N HIS A 74 -0.43 -16.36 -2.43
CA HIS A 74 -1.19 -16.74 -1.24
C HIS A 74 -2.00 -15.59 -0.63
N ALA A 75 -1.37 -14.45 -0.41
CA ALA A 75 -1.98 -13.25 0.17
C ALA A 75 -2.31 -12.21 -0.90
N TYR A 76 -1.38 -12.03 -1.82
CA TYR A 76 -1.50 -11.14 -2.97
C TYR A 76 -1.08 -11.86 -4.24
N GLU A 77 -1.58 -11.36 -5.36
CA GLU A 77 -1.06 -11.63 -6.70
C GLU A 77 -0.56 -10.32 -7.29
N GLU A 78 0.31 -10.40 -8.29
CA GLU A 78 0.81 -9.22 -8.97
C GLU A 78 0.16 -9.03 -10.34
N LYS A 79 0.12 -7.78 -10.79
CA LYS A 79 -0.29 -7.43 -12.16
C LYS A 79 0.53 -6.28 -12.70
N ILE A 80 0.71 -6.30 -14.01
CA ILE A 80 1.28 -5.16 -14.75
C ILE A 80 0.17 -4.12 -14.92
N VAL A 81 0.49 -2.88 -14.61
CA VAL A 81 -0.39 -1.72 -14.74
C VAL A 81 0.31 -0.60 -15.47
N VAL A 82 -0.48 0.30 -16.04
CA VAL A 82 0.00 1.60 -16.54
C VAL A 82 -0.38 2.65 -15.51
N VAL A 83 0.59 3.38 -15.01
CA VAL A 83 0.39 4.51 -14.09
C VAL A 83 0.78 5.82 -14.80
N GLU A 84 0.15 6.91 -14.41
CA GLU A 84 0.46 8.25 -14.87
C GLU A 84 1.33 8.97 -13.84
N ASP A 85 2.52 9.41 -14.22
CA ASP A 85 3.41 10.17 -13.34
C ASP A 85 2.96 11.64 -13.20
N VAL A 86 3.69 12.42 -12.38
CA VAL A 86 3.36 13.84 -12.14
C VAL A 86 3.48 14.73 -13.38
N SER A 87 4.17 14.27 -14.42
CA SER A 87 4.28 14.98 -15.71
C SER A 87 3.14 14.64 -16.68
N GLY A 88 2.29 13.66 -16.32
CA GLY A 88 1.26 13.10 -17.19
C GLY A 88 1.80 12.02 -18.15
N SER A 89 3.02 11.53 -17.92
CA SER A 89 3.60 10.45 -18.73
C SER A 89 3.17 9.09 -18.21
N GLU A 90 2.88 8.17 -19.14
CA GLU A 90 2.55 6.78 -18.80
C GLU A 90 3.81 5.99 -18.47
N VAL A 91 3.76 5.24 -17.37
CA VAL A 91 4.83 4.36 -16.90
C VAL A 91 4.26 2.98 -16.65
N ILE A 92 4.93 1.95 -17.19
CA ILE A 92 4.58 0.55 -16.91
C ILE A 92 5.16 0.18 -15.53
N ALA A 93 4.30 -0.32 -14.65
CA ALA A 93 4.67 -0.70 -13.30
C ALA A 93 4.02 -2.04 -12.90
N ILE A 94 4.46 -2.59 -11.78
CA ILE A 94 3.87 -3.76 -11.14
C ILE A 94 3.18 -3.30 -9.86
N THR A 95 1.97 -3.77 -9.63
CA THR A 95 1.27 -3.62 -8.35
C THR A 95 0.79 -4.97 -7.85
N TYR A 96 0.59 -5.07 -6.53
CA TYR A 96 -0.01 -6.23 -5.90
C TYR A 96 -1.48 -5.98 -5.63
N TYR A 97 -2.32 -7.01 -5.78
CA TYR A 97 -3.74 -6.98 -5.45
C TYR A 97 -4.13 -8.19 -4.60
N ALA A 98 -5.14 -8.01 -3.76
CA ALA A 98 -5.56 -9.00 -2.79
C ALA A 98 -6.19 -10.23 -3.45
N LEU A 99 -5.81 -11.43 -2.98
CA LEU A 99 -6.43 -12.69 -3.38
C LEU A 99 -7.63 -13.04 -2.50
N ILE A 100 -7.62 -12.63 -1.24
CA ILE A 100 -8.69 -12.91 -0.27
C ILE A 100 -9.20 -11.59 0.30
N ILE A 101 -10.45 -11.29 0.02
CA ILE A 101 -11.13 -10.06 0.40
C ILE A 101 -12.22 -10.38 1.43
N ASP A 102 -12.31 -9.56 2.47
CA ASP A 102 -13.40 -9.53 3.43
C ASP A 102 -13.73 -8.08 3.77
N GLU A 103 -14.86 -7.60 3.24
CA GLU A 103 -15.29 -6.21 3.40
C GLU A 103 -15.74 -5.86 4.84
N SER A 104 -15.95 -6.86 5.68
CA SER A 104 -16.29 -6.65 7.10
C SER A 104 -15.07 -6.25 7.95
N LEU A 105 -13.87 -6.53 7.47
CA LEU A 105 -12.62 -6.24 8.19
C LEU A 105 -12.28 -4.75 8.14
N LYS A 106 -11.72 -4.28 9.26
CA LYS A 106 -11.14 -2.95 9.37
C LYS A 106 -9.63 -3.06 9.60
N PRO A 107 -8.84 -2.09 9.15
CA PRO A 107 -7.42 -2.04 9.46
C PRO A 107 -7.22 -1.75 10.96
N TYR A 108 -6.12 -2.24 11.50
CA TYR A 108 -5.65 -1.75 12.80
C TYR A 108 -5.17 -0.29 12.69
N SER A 109 -5.34 0.48 13.76
CA SER A 109 -4.95 1.89 13.81
C SER A 109 -3.46 2.10 13.49
N TRP A 110 -2.58 1.23 13.98
CA TRP A 110 -1.15 1.26 13.65
C TRP A 110 -0.88 0.98 12.17
N TYR A 111 -1.67 0.10 11.52
CA TYR A 111 -1.51 -0.19 10.09
C TYR A 111 -1.94 1.00 9.23
N LYS A 112 -3.10 1.60 9.53
CA LYS A 112 -3.54 2.84 8.87
C LYS A 112 -2.47 3.94 9.02
N ASN A 113 -1.87 4.06 10.21
CA ASN A 113 -0.79 5.02 10.44
C ASN A 113 0.43 4.77 9.52
N HIS A 114 0.83 3.52 9.27
CA HIS A 114 1.90 3.23 8.30
C HIS A 114 1.59 3.74 6.89
N VAL A 115 0.32 3.62 6.46
CA VAL A 115 -0.12 4.13 5.15
C VAL A 115 -0.08 5.65 5.13
N LEU A 116 -0.58 6.29 6.18
CA LEU A 116 -0.58 7.76 6.32
C LEU A 116 0.84 8.34 6.36
N VAL A 117 1.75 7.73 7.11
CA VAL A 117 3.16 8.16 7.14
C VAL A 117 3.76 8.07 5.73
N GLY A 118 3.57 6.96 5.03
CA GLY A 118 4.07 6.81 3.66
C GLY A 118 3.47 7.83 2.69
N ALA A 119 2.19 8.16 2.83
CA ALA A 119 1.52 9.18 2.02
C ALA A 119 2.08 10.59 2.28
N LYS A 120 2.29 10.95 3.55
CA LYS A 120 2.85 12.25 3.96
C LYS A 120 4.33 12.38 3.55
N GLU A 121 5.15 11.37 3.79
CA GLU A 121 6.56 11.34 3.36
C GLU A 121 6.72 11.50 1.85
N SER A 122 5.72 11.09 1.10
CA SER A 122 5.72 11.14 -0.37
C SER A 122 5.00 12.38 -0.90
N SER A 123 4.56 13.28 -0.02
CA SER A 123 3.87 14.52 -0.38
C SER A 123 2.66 14.27 -1.29
N LEU A 124 1.89 13.22 -1.01
CA LEU A 124 0.65 12.98 -1.74
C LEU A 124 -0.33 14.15 -1.53
N PRO A 125 -1.27 14.39 -2.47
CA PRO A 125 -2.23 15.48 -2.34
C PRO A 125 -3.02 15.42 -1.02
N GLU A 126 -3.13 16.56 -0.34
CA GLU A 126 -3.80 16.64 0.96
C GLU A 126 -5.23 16.04 0.97
N PRO A 127 -6.09 16.29 -0.04
CA PRO A 127 -7.41 15.66 -0.07
C PRO A 127 -7.34 14.12 -0.11
N TYR A 128 -6.30 13.56 -0.74
CA TYR A 128 -6.10 12.12 -0.79
C TYR A 128 -5.62 11.57 0.55
N ILE A 129 -4.73 12.29 1.24
CA ILE A 129 -4.30 11.96 2.62
C ILE A 129 -5.51 11.97 3.56
N GLN A 130 -6.39 12.96 3.45
CA GLN A 130 -7.63 13.04 4.24
C GLN A 130 -8.58 11.86 3.95
N LYS A 131 -8.68 11.42 2.68
CA LYS A 131 -9.43 10.21 2.32
C LYS A 131 -8.91 8.98 3.07
N ILE A 132 -7.58 8.81 3.15
CA ILE A 132 -6.96 7.71 3.89
C ILE A 132 -7.21 7.85 5.39
N ASP A 133 -7.10 9.05 5.93
CA ASP A 133 -7.29 9.32 7.37
C ASP A 133 -8.74 9.07 7.81
N ALA A 134 -9.71 9.31 6.93
CA ALA A 134 -11.12 9.06 7.18
C ALA A 134 -11.48 7.56 7.20
N VAL A 135 -10.58 6.66 6.80
CA VAL A 135 -10.84 5.22 6.86
C VAL A 135 -11.02 4.76 8.31
N GLU A 136 -12.14 4.13 8.59
CA GLU A 136 -12.41 3.56 9.91
C GLU A 136 -11.37 2.49 10.27
N CYS A 137 -10.89 2.50 11.49
CA CYS A 137 -9.93 1.54 12.00
C CYS A 137 -10.30 1.08 13.40
N VAL A 138 -9.70 -0.01 13.85
CA VAL A 138 -9.86 -0.58 15.18
C VAL A 138 -8.50 -0.67 15.88
N ASP A 139 -8.53 -0.71 17.21
CA ASP A 139 -7.30 -0.90 17.98
C ASP A 139 -6.91 -2.38 17.99
N ASP A 140 -5.61 -2.63 18.00
CA ASP A 140 -5.07 -3.97 18.12
C ASP A 140 -5.11 -4.41 19.59
N LEU A 141 -5.75 -5.54 19.85
CA LEU A 141 -5.80 -6.10 21.22
C LEU A 141 -4.45 -6.68 21.67
N ASP A 142 -3.55 -6.96 20.73
CA ASP A 142 -2.18 -7.38 20.99
C ASP A 142 -1.31 -6.12 21.22
N GLN A 143 -1.18 -5.73 22.47
CA GLN A 143 -0.45 -4.52 22.87
C GLN A 143 1.04 -4.56 22.53
N GLU A 144 1.66 -5.74 22.55
CA GLU A 144 3.08 -5.88 22.16
C GLU A 144 3.25 -5.62 20.68
N ARG A 145 2.40 -6.22 19.86
CA ARG A 145 2.39 -5.97 18.40
C ARG A 145 2.12 -4.50 18.11
N GLU A 146 1.13 -3.90 18.73
CA GLU A 146 0.79 -2.50 18.53
C GLU A 146 1.98 -1.60 18.87
N ALA A 147 2.62 -1.80 20.03
CA ALA A 147 3.78 -1.01 20.46
C ALA A 147 4.96 -1.16 19.48
N MET A 148 5.26 -2.37 19.04
CA MET A 148 6.31 -2.64 18.04
C MET A 148 6.03 -1.94 16.71
N GLN A 149 4.79 -2.00 16.22
CA GLN A 149 4.41 -1.40 14.94
C GLN A 149 4.45 0.14 14.99
N ARG A 150 4.01 0.74 16.10
CA ARG A 150 4.10 2.20 16.29
C ARG A 150 5.53 2.70 16.40
N ALA A 151 6.44 1.91 16.98
CA ALA A 151 7.85 2.29 17.11
C ALA A 151 8.62 2.40 15.79
N ILE A 152 8.11 1.83 14.68
CA ILE A 152 8.75 1.87 13.36
C ILE A 152 8.91 3.32 12.83
N HIS A 153 8.08 4.25 13.29
CA HIS A 153 8.06 5.63 12.81
C HIS A 153 8.49 6.67 13.87
N ASN A 154 9.04 6.22 14.98
CA ASN A 154 9.54 7.08 16.06
C ASN A 154 11.05 7.35 15.95
#